data_53486ae78af52038a79945096e0bb2d0
#
_entry.id   53486ae78af52038a79945096e0bb2d0
#
_cell.length_a   1.000
_cell.length_b   1.000
_cell.length_c   1.000
_cell.angle_alpha   90.00
_cell.angle_beta   90.00
_cell.angle_gamma   90.00
#
_symmetry.space_group_name_H-M   'P 1'
#
loop_
_entity.id
_entity.type
_entity.pdbx_description
1 polymer ?
#
loop_
_entity_poly.entity_id
_entity_poly.type
_entity_poly.pdbx_seq_one_letter_code
_entity_poly.pdbx_strand_id
1 'polypeptide(L)' 'MPVDPILRQAISEVTTALARVAATESLGRYAEALVAATAAVDAARATGHTPVIAEALARRGDLELRLSRFDEA' A
#
# COMPACT_ATOMS: atom_id res chain seq x y z
N MET A 1 -2.94 -24.36 -10.76
CA MET A 1 -4.26 -23.80 -11.01
C MET A 1 -4.15 -22.42 -11.61
N PRO A 2 -4.83 -22.15 -12.71
CA PRO A 2 -4.79 -20.79 -13.27
C PRO A 2 -5.50 -19.84 -12.32
N VAL A 3 -4.87 -18.69 -12.09
CA VAL A 3 -5.45 -17.63 -11.28
C VAL A 3 -6.55 -16.96 -12.10
N ASP A 4 -7.67 -16.66 -11.46
CA ASP A 4 -8.77 -15.92 -12.09
C ASP A 4 -8.20 -14.61 -12.67
N PRO A 5 -8.45 -14.32 -13.97
CA PRO A 5 -7.96 -13.08 -14.58
C PRO A 5 -8.40 -11.81 -13.85
N ILE A 6 -9.61 -11.81 -13.29
CA ILE A 6 -10.12 -10.67 -12.53
C ILE A 6 -9.30 -10.48 -11.25
N LEU A 7 -9.01 -11.56 -10.55
CA LEU A 7 -8.18 -11.51 -9.34
C LEU A 7 -6.75 -11.08 -9.67
N ARG A 8 -6.19 -11.60 -10.75
CA ARG A 8 -4.85 -11.23 -11.19
C ARG A 8 -4.76 -9.73 -11.48
N GLN A 9 -5.78 -9.20 -12.16
CA GLN A 9 -5.84 -7.77 -12.46
C GLN A 9 -5.96 -6.95 -11.18
N ALA A 10 -6.79 -7.39 -10.23
CA ALA A 10 -6.94 -6.69 -8.95
C ALA A 10 -5.62 -6.64 -8.18
N ILE A 11 -4.88 -7.75 -8.16
CA ILE A 11 -3.55 -7.81 -7.53
C ILE A 11 -2.58 -6.85 -8.22
N SER A 12 -2.59 -6.83 -9.56
CA SER A 12 -1.76 -5.92 -10.34
C SER A 12 -2.07 -4.46 -10.04
N GLU A 13 -3.32 -4.11 -9.89
CA GLU A 13 -3.74 -2.75 -9.54
C GLU A 13 -3.24 -2.34 -8.16
N VAL A 14 -3.29 -3.26 -7.18
CA VAL A 14 -2.74 -2.99 -5.85
C VAL A 14 -1.23 -2.80 -5.91
N THR A 15 -0.54 -3.64 -6.66
CA THR A 15 0.92 -3.52 -6.84
C THR A 15 1.28 -2.16 -7.45
N THR A 16 0.52 -1.71 -8.44
CA THR A 16 0.71 -0.39 -9.06
C THR A 16 0.44 0.72 -8.04
N ALA A 17 -0.61 0.58 -7.24
CA ALA A 17 -0.92 1.57 -6.20
C ALA A 17 0.20 1.66 -5.17
N LEU A 18 0.78 0.52 -4.77
CA LEU A 18 1.89 0.51 -3.83
C LEU A 18 3.15 1.15 -4.42
N ALA A 19 3.38 0.99 -5.72
CA ALA A 19 4.49 1.67 -6.40
C ALA A 19 4.31 3.19 -6.35
N ARG A 20 3.08 3.67 -6.51
CA ARG A 20 2.78 5.11 -6.38
C ARG A 20 2.98 5.61 -4.97
N VAL A 21 2.61 4.79 -3.98
CA VAL A 21 2.86 5.11 -2.57
C VAL A 21 4.34 5.31 -2.34
N ALA A 22 5.18 4.40 -2.83
CA ALA A 22 6.62 4.49 -2.69
C ALA A 22 7.18 5.75 -3.36
N ALA A 23 6.68 6.10 -4.55
CA ALA A 23 7.09 7.31 -5.26
C ALA A 23 6.71 8.56 -4.49
N THR A 24 5.50 8.62 -3.94
CA THR A 24 5.01 9.75 -3.15
C THR A 24 5.85 9.91 -1.88
N GLU A 25 6.18 8.80 -1.23
CA GLU A 25 7.04 8.77 -0.05
C GLU A 25 8.43 9.32 -0.38
N SER A 26 8.99 8.94 -1.53
CA SER A 26 10.30 9.41 -1.98
C SER A 26 10.34 10.92 -2.18
N LEU A 27 9.19 11.53 -2.48
CA LEU A 27 9.08 12.99 -2.60
C LEU A 27 8.92 13.69 -1.24
N GLY A 28 8.91 12.94 -0.15
CA GLY A 28 8.73 13.49 1.19
C GLY A 28 7.29 13.80 1.55
N ARG A 29 6.33 13.38 0.73
CA ARG A 29 4.90 13.63 0.95
C ARG A 29 4.27 12.49 1.75
N TYR A 30 4.70 12.34 2.99
CA TYR A 30 4.35 11.19 3.81
C TYR A 30 2.85 11.11 4.15
N ALA A 31 2.22 12.26 4.41
CA ALA A 31 0.79 12.26 4.73
C ALA A 31 -0.04 11.82 3.52
N GLU A 32 0.30 12.30 2.32
CA GLU A 32 -0.38 11.88 1.09
C GLU A 32 -0.13 10.40 0.81
N ALA A 33 1.12 9.94 1.03
CA ALA A 33 1.47 8.54 0.86
C ALA A 33 0.69 7.65 1.81
N LEU A 34 0.46 8.10 3.06
CA LEU A 34 -0.30 7.33 4.04
C LEU A 34 -1.77 7.18 3.60
N VAL A 35 -2.38 8.24 3.07
CA VAL A 35 -3.75 8.17 2.55
C VAL A 35 -3.82 7.14 1.42
N ALA A 36 -2.87 7.20 0.49
CA ALA A 36 -2.81 6.26 -0.62
C ALA A 36 -2.54 4.83 -0.15
N ALA A 37 -1.68 4.65 0.86
CA ALA A 37 -1.37 3.34 1.41
C ALA A 37 -2.60 2.73 2.10
N THR A 38 -3.40 3.53 2.80
CA THR A 38 -4.63 3.07 3.44
C THR A 38 -5.62 2.57 2.39
N ALA A 39 -5.77 3.31 1.29
CA ALA A 39 -6.63 2.87 0.19
C ALA A 39 -6.09 1.57 -0.44
N ALA A 40 -4.77 1.44 -0.57
CA ALA A 40 -4.16 0.23 -1.10
C ALA A 40 -4.39 -0.98 -0.18
N VAL A 41 -4.37 -0.79 1.14
CA VAL A 41 -4.69 -1.85 2.10
C VAL A 41 -6.11 -2.35 1.89
N ASP A 42 -7.07 -1.43 1.75
CA ASP A 42 -8.47 -1.82 1.53
C ASP A 42 -8.63 -2.61 0.23
N ALA A 43 -7.99 -2.15 -0.85
CA ALA A 43 -8.00 -2.85 -2.14
C ALA A 43 -7.33 -4.22 -2.04
N ALA A 44 -6.21 -4.31 -1.30
CA ALA A 44 -5.50 -5.57 -1.10
C ALA A 44 -6.36 -6.58 -0.35
N ARG A 45 -7.04 -6.14 0.70
CA ARG A 45 -7.93 -7.02 1.47
C ARG A 45 -9.06 -7.57 0.62
N ALA A 46 -9.56 -6.77 -0.32
CA ALA A 46 -10.60 -7.21 -1.24
C ALA A 46 -10.13 -8.35 -2.15
N THR A 47 -8.82 -8.45 -2.42
CA THR A 47 -8.28 -9.53 -3.23
C THR A 47 -8.20 -10.86 -2.49
N GLY A 48 -8.09 -10.83 -1.15
CA GLY A 48 -7.86 -12.02 -0.35
C GLY A 48 -6.48 -12.63 -0.53
N HIS A 49 -5.59 -11.98 -1.29
CA HIS A 49 -4.25 -12.50 -1.59
C HIS A 49 -3.26 -12.07 -0.49
N THR A 50 -2.93 -13.00 0.38
CA THR A 50 -2.13 -12.72 1.58
C THR A 50 -0.82 -11.97 1.32
N PRO A 51 0.01 -12.33 0.32
CA PRO A 51 1.26 -11.60 0.08
C PRO A 51 1.04 -10.10 -0.22
N VAL A 52 0.03 -9.77 -1.00
CA VAL A 52 -0.28 -8.37 -1.33
C VAL A 52 -0.82 -7.62 -0.12
N ILE A 53 -1.65 -8.28 0.68
CA ILE A 53 -2.18 -7.69 1.92
C ILE A 53 -1.03 -7.38 2.88
N ALA A 54 -0.11 -8.32 3.07
CA ALA A 54 1.04 -8.14 3.95
C ALA A 54 1.93 -6.98 3.48
N GLU A 55 2.17 -6.89 2.18
CA GLU A 55 2.97 -5.81 1.61
C GLU A 55 2.30 -4.44 1.83
N ALA A 56 1.00 -4.35 1.60
CA ALA A 56 0.26 -3.10 1.80
C ALA A 56 0.27 -2.67 3.27
N LEU A 57 0.06 -3.62 4.19
CA LEU A 57 0.10 -3.34 5.62
C LEU A 57 1.48 -2.90 6.08
N ALA A 58 2.53 -3.54 5.57
CA ALA A 58 3.91 -3.19 5.91
C ALA A 58 4.23 -1.77 5.45
N ARG A 59 3.80 -1.40 4.26
CA ARG A 59 4.03 -0.06 3.72
C ARG A 59 3.29 1.00 4.54
N ARG A 60 2.04 0.74 4.89
CA ARG A 60 1.25 1.65 5.72
C ARG A 60 1.87 1.83 7.10
N GLY A 61 2.28 0.73 7.73
CA GLY A 61 2.90 0.77 9.06
C GLY A 61 4.20 1.57 9.05
N ASP A 62 5.01 1.41 8.02
CA ASP A 62 6.25 2.16 7.88
C ASP A 62 5.99 3.68 7.79
N LEU A 63 4.97 4.07 7.02
CA LEU A 63 4.58 5.46 6.88
C LEU A 63 4.05 6.04 8.18
N GLU A 64 3.24 5.27 8.92
CA GLU A 64 2.73 5.70 10.21
C GLU A 64 3.88 5.95 11.19
N LEU A 65 4.88 5.08 11.18
CA LEU A 65 6.04 5.22 12.02
C LEU A 65 6.84 6.49 11.68
N ARG A 66 7.03 6.77 10.39
CA ARG A 66 7.74 7.97 9.94
C ARG A 66 7.02 9.24 10.37
N LEU A 67 5.70 9.27 10.20
CA LEU A 67 4.89 10.42 10.60
C LEU A 67 4.90 10.63 12.11
N SER A 68 4.88 9.55 12.87
CA SER A 68 4.97 9.60 14.33
C SER A 68 6.29 10.25 14.78
N ARG A 69 7.39 9.92 14.10
CA ARG A 69 8.70 10.51 14.41
C ARG A 69 8.73 12.01 14.12
N PHE A 70 8.07 12.45 13.07
CA PHE A 70 7.99 13.87 12.77
C PHE A 70 7.20 14.62 13.84
N ASP A 71 6.12 14.03 14.33
CA ASP A 71 5.29 14.64 15.36
C ASP A 71 6.04 14.75 16.68
N GLU A 72 6.95 13.84 16.98
CA GLU A 72 7.75 13.84 18.19
C GLU A 72 8.92 14.83 18.12
N ALA A 73 9.33 15.19 16.93
CA ALA A 73 10.41 16.14 16.75
C ALA A 73 9.93 17.57 16.94
#